data_3958a9517b2e0f710a67432ba36d4b62
#
_entry.id   3958a9517b2e0f710a67432ba36d4b62
#
_cell.length_a   1.000
_cell.length_b   1.000
_cell.length_c   1.000
_cell.angle_alpha   90.00
_cell.angle_beta   90.00
_cell.angle_gamma   90.00
#
_symmetry.space_group_name_H-M   'P 1'
#
loop_
_entity.id
_entity.type
_entity.pdbx_description
1 polymer ?
#
loop_
_entity_poly.entity_id
_entity_poly.type
_entity_poly.pdbx_seq_one_letter_code
_entity_poly.pdbx_strand_id
1 'polypeptide(L)'
;MRRPVPACVLLCLLAGCGSGSSLVPAAEPAHSPPLDTRPAGRVVRIGNKPEGLAFDRRTGLLALGLANPDRLALVDGRSGRVLRTVALPESPRHLQLARPGGPVLVPAERAGLLVEVSLPAGRKRAVRVGDHPHDAAASGSRELVGNERGHTLSVVEQGRQARILDAPVGPGGVAATRGGLVAVVGVRSRTLELFDARSLRALGEIHVGLGPTHVVARGARLFVVDTRGDALLEVLARPLRVHRRTHLAGAPYGIAYDAEHRRFWVTLTALNRVAVLTDRRLLRTFPPVRQPNSVTVDPATGRVFVTSRKDGTLQILDPSPYRG
;
A
#
# COMPACT_ATOMS: atom_id res chain seq x y z
N MET A 1 50.16 -65.73 10.65
CA MET A 1 49.35 -64.83 11.48
C MET A 1 49.31 -63.44 10.84
N ARG A 2 48.25 -63.09 10.12
CA ARG A 2 48.11 -61.77 9.46
C ARG A 2 47.01 -61.00 10.24
N ARG A 3 47.38 -59.81 10.72
CA ARG A 3 46.48 -58.93 11.45
C ARG A 3 45.61 -58.13 10.43
N PRO A 4 44.28 -57.88 10.68
CA PRO A 4 43.49 -57.04 9.80
C PRO A 4 43.69 -55.55 10.14
N VAL A 5 43.76 -54.72 9.10
CA VAL A 5 43.78 -53.25 9.16
C VAL A 5 42.31 -52.76 9.22
N PRO A 6 41.94 -51.84 10.13
CA PRO A 6 40.60 -51.29 10.12
C PRO A 6 40.46 -50.19 9.05
N ALA A 7 39.46 -50.31 8.21
CA ALA A 7 39.05 -49.27 7.26
C ALA A 7 38.34 -48.14 7.99
N CYS A 8 38.90 -46.93 7.99
CA CYS A 8 38.22 -45.70 8.40
C CYS A 8 37.24 -45.27 7.32
N VAL A 9 35.95 -45.35 7.62
CA VAL A 9 34.89 -44.76 6.80
C VAL A 9 34.80 -43.28 7.15
N LEU A 10 35.21 -42.42 6.22
CA LEU A 10 35.10 -40.96 6.35
C LEU A 10 33.69 -40.56 5.97
N LEU A 11 32.86 -40.24 6.96
CA LEU A 11 31.51 -39.77 6.78
C LEU A 11 31.57 -38.25 6.44
N CYS A 12 31.45 -37.88 5.17
CA CYS A 12 31.30 -36.50 4.75
C CYS A 12 29.89 -36.00 5.08
N LEU A 13 29.78 -35.27 6.17
CA LEU A 13 28.59 -34.47 6.47
C LEU A 13 28.53 -33.29 5.50
N LEU A 14 27.70 -33.38 4.48
CA LEU A 14 27.31 -32.25 3.65
C LEU A 14 26.39 -31.37 4.51
N ALA A 15 26.96 -30.34 5.14
CA ALA A 15 26.19 -29.25 5.72
C ALA A 15 25.58 -28.42 4.58
N GLY A 16 24.38 -28.73 4.20
CA GLY A 16 23.58 -27.90 3.32
C GLY A 16 23.26 -26.57 4.03
N CYS A 17 24.00 -25.51 3.70
CA CYS A 17 23.61 -24.14 4.04
C CYS A 17 22.32 -23.78 3.25
N GLY A 18 21.19 -24.23 3.73
CA GLY A 18 19.89 -23.67 3.34
C GLY A 18 19.77 -22.29 3.97
N SER A 19 20.02 -21.23 3.19
CA SER A 19 19.64 -19.86 3.56
C SER A 19 18.11 -19.75 3.55
N GLY A 20 17.46 -20.36 4.53
CA GLY A 20 16.06 -20.16 4.79
C GLY A 20 15.87 -18.70 5.22
N SER A 21 15.38 -17.85 4.34
CA SER A 21 14.95 -16.50 4.72
C SER A 21 13.84 -16.66 5.76
N SER A 22 14.16 -16.34 7.02
CA SER A 22 13.19 -16.42 8.12
C SER A 22 12.02 -15.45 7.84
N LEU A 23 10.82 -15.99 7.70
CA LEU A 23 9.61 -15.18 7.59
C LEU A 23 9.45 -14.34 8.87
N VAL A 24 9.16 -13.06 8.69
CA VAL A 24 8.91 -12.13 9.80
C VAL A 24 7.44 -11.72 9.84
N PRO A 25 6.91 -11.31 11.00
CA PRO A 25 5.60 -10.68 11.03
C PRO A 25 5.57 -9.46 10.12
N ALA A 26 4.44 -9.17 9.48
CA ALA A 26 4.26 -7.93 8.72
C ALA A 26 4.56 -6.69 9.60
N ALA A 27 5.07 -5.63 8.98
CA ALA A 27 5.20 -4.37 9.68
C ALA A 27 3.84 -3.69 9.77
N GLU A 28 3.46 -3.30 10.98
CA GLU A 28 2.23 -2.56 11.25
C GLU A 28 2.55 -1.07 11.50
N PRO A 29 1.57 -0.16 11.36
CA PRO A 29 1.78 1.24 11.71
C PRO A 29 2.11 1.35 13.21
N ALA A 30 3.13 2.13 13.53
CA ALA A 30 3.49 2.37 14.93
C ALA A 30 2.35 3.06 15.69
N HIS A 31 2.24 2.80 16.97
CA HIS A 31 1.32 3.54 17.83
C HIS A 31 1.80 4.98 17.98
N SER A 32 0.94 5.91 17.58
CA SER A 32 1.24 7.33 17.68
C SER A 32 1.13 7.83 19.13
N PRO A 33 2.05 8.70 19.59
CA PRO A 33 1.92 9.38 20.85
C PRO A 33 0.68 10.32 20.85
N PRO A 34 0.31 10.91 22.01
CA PRO A 34 -0.60 12.05 22.02
C PRO A 34 -0.10 13.18 21.12
N LEU A 35 -1.02 14.00 20.61
CA LEU A 35 -0.62 15.18 19.82
C LEU A 35 0.11 16.18 20.69
N ASP A 36 1.25 16.64 20.24
CA ASP A 36 2.06 17.70 20.86
C ASP A 36 1.74 19.09 20.28
N THR A 37 1.09 19.11 19.13
CA THR A 37 0.73 20.33 18.40
C THR A 37 -0.63 20.19 17.74
N ARG A 38 -1.27 21.33 17.45
CA ARG A 38 -2.52 21.33 16.69
C ARG A 38 -2.28 20.83 15.27
N PRO A 39 -3.15 19.93 14.73
CA PRO A 39 -3.07 19.51 13.33
C PRO A 39 -3.12 20.71 12.37
N ALA A 40 -2.27 20.68 11.34
CA ALA A 40 -2.26 21.70 10.31
C ALA A 40 -3.52 21.61 9.42
N GLY A 41 -3.91 22.72 8.81
CA GLY A 41 -5.07 22.77 7.90
C GLY A 41 -6.39 22.60 8.62
N ARG A 42 -7.36 21.98 7.93
CA ARG A 42 -8.72 21.77 8.43
C ARG A 42 -8.94 20.32 8.81
N VAL A 43 -9.60 20.09 9.96
CA VAL A 43 -9.96 18.76 10.44
C VAL A 43 -11.48 18.66 10.51
N VAL A 44 -12.04 17.60 9.93
CA VAL A 44 -13.47 17.31 9.95
C VAL A 44 -13.72 15.92 10.51
N ARG A 45 -14.81 15.77 11.27
CA ARG A 45 -15.23 14.47 11.75
C ARG A 45 -15.84 13.68 10.59
N ILE A 46 -15.42 12.41 10.43
CA ILE A 46 -15.81 11.63 9.26
C ILE A 46 -16.50 10.31 9.63
N GLY A 47 -16.17 9.72 10.76
CA GLY A 47 -16.72 8.46 11.23
C GLY A 47 -15.69 7.62 11.97
N ASN A 48 -16.05 6.39 12.31
CA ASN A 48 -15.22 5.55 13.16
C ASN A 48 -14.08 4.90 12.37
N LYS A 49 -12.88 4.91 12.95
CA LYS A 49 -11.67 4.21 12.49
C LYS A 49 -11.43 4.35 10.97
N PRO A 50 -11.37 5.57 10.43
CA PRO A 50 -11.16 5.77 9.01
C PRO A 50 -9.78 5.24 8.59
N GLU A 51 -9.76 4.38 7.56
CA GLU A 51 -8.54 3.80 6.98
C GLU A 51 -8.75 3.49 5.50
N GLY A 52 -7.68 3.56 4.71
CA GLY A 52 -7.77 3.47 3.26
C GLY A 52 -8.34 4.75 2.64
N LEU A 53 -7.58 5.35 1.75
CA LEU A 53 -7.94 6.58 1.03
C LEU A 53 -7.64 6.46 -0.45
N ALA A 54 -8.59 6.88 -1.28
CA ALA A 54 -8.36 7.09 -2.71
C ALA A 54 -9.10 8.34 -3.18
N PHE A 55 -8.38 9.27 -3.82
CA PHE A 55 -8.98 10.49 -4.38
C PHE A 55 -9.17 10.34 -5.88
N ASP A 56 -10.38 10.60 -6.37
CA ASP A 56 -10.68 10.61 -7.80
C ASP A 56 -10.76 12.04 -8.35
N ARG A 57 -9.77 12.39 -9.17
CA ARG A 57 -9.69 13.72 -9.79
C ARG A 57 -10.83 14.02 -10.77
N ARG A 58 -11.49 13.00 -11.33
CA ARG A 58 -12.54 13.18 -12.33
C ARG A 58 -13.87 13.60 -11.67
N THR A 59 -14.17 13.03 -10.52
CA THR A 59 -15.41 13.33 -9.78
C THR A 59 -15.19 14.30 -8.62
N GLY A 60 -13.94 14.56 -8.23
CA GLY A 60 -13.59 15.33 -7.03
C GLY A 60 -13.92 14.62 -5.73
N LEU A 61 -14.20 13.31 -5.79
CA LEU A 61 -14.56 12.51 -4.63
C LEU A 61 -13.36 11.85 -3.99
N LEU A 62 -13.37 11.86 -2.68
CA LEU A 62 -12.49 11.05 -1.83
C LEU A 62 -13.27 9.82 -1.39
N ALA A 63 -12.76 8.63 -1.68
CA ALA A 63 -13.24 7.38 -1.15
C ALA A 63 -12.46 7.05 0.14
N LEU A 64 -13.17 6.63 1.18
CA LEU A 64 -12.64 6.47 2.52
C LEU A 64 -13.32 5.28 3.20
N GLY A 65 -12.52 4.32 3.70
CA GLY A 65 -13.02 3.21 4.49
C GLY A 65 -13.37 3.62 5.92
N LEU A 66 -14.47 3.11 6.45
CA LEU A 66 -14.92 3.29 7.84
C LEU A 66 -15.21 1.93 8.47
N ALA A 67 -14.90 1.77 9.75
CA ALA A 67 -15.27 0.59 10.52
C ALA A 67 -16.31 0.91 11.60
N ASN A 68 -17.10 -0.09 11.99
CA ASN A 68 -18.11 0.00 13.04
C ASN A 68 -19.13 1.15 12.85
N PRO A 69 -20.01 1.08 11.84
CA PRO A 69 -20.20 -0.02 10.88
C PRO A 69 -19.27 0.06 9.67
N ASP A 70 -19.02 -1.10 9.03
CA ASP A 70 -18.12 -1.22 7.86
C ASP A 70 -18.76 -0.57 6.63
N ARG A 71 -18.13 0.49 6.13
CA ARG A 71 -18.64 1.30 5.03
C ARG A 71 -17.53 1.92 4.20
N LEU A 72 -17.85 2.23 2.95
CA LEU A 72 -17.11 3.19 2.16
C LEU A 72 -17.85 4.52 2.21
N ALA A 73 -17.21 5.59 2.66
CA ALA A 73 -17.71 6.95 2.55
C ALA A 73 -17.20 7.58 1.25
N LEU A 74 -18.10 8.17 0.47
CA LEU A 74 -17.78 9.05 -0.66
C LEU A 74 -17.92 10.49 -0.17
N VAL A 75 -16.80 11.17 -0.12
CA VAL A 75 -16.63 12.47 0.51
C VAL A 75 -16.29 13.50 -0.56
N ASP A 76 -16.91 14.66 -0.52
CA ASP A 76 -16.52 15.79 -1.35
C ASP A 76 -15.13 16.29 -0.93
N GLY A 77 -14.17 16.19 -1.83
CA GLY A 77 -12.77 16.51 -1.54
C GLY A 77 -12.52 17.98 -1.23
N ARG A 78 -13.41 18.88 -1.62
CA ARG A 78 -13.30 20.32 -1.34
C ARG A 78 -13.83 20.66 0.06
N SER A 79 -15.01 20.20 0.39
CA SER A 79 -15.67 20.53 1.66
C SER A 79 -15.38 19.54 2.79
N GLY A 80 -14.94 18.31 2.48
CA GLY A 80 -14.82 17.24 3.46
C GLY A 80 -16.18 16.67 3.91
N ARG A 81 -17.27 17.03 3.26
CA ARG A 81 -18.62 16.55 3.59
C ARG A 81 -18.85 15.16 3.01
N VAL A 82 -19.36 14.25 3.83
CA VAL A 82 -19.84 12.94 3.36
C VAL A 82 -21.06 13.13 2.49
N LEU A 83 -20.99 12.71 1.23
CA LEU A 83 -22.09 12.78 0.27
C LEU A 83 -22.89 11.48 0.23
N ARG A 84 -22.20 10.36 0.44
CA ARG A 84 -22.78 9.02 0.38
C ARG A 84 -22.00 8.05 1.23
N THR A 85 -22.67 7.05 1.77
CA THR A 85 -22.04 5.87 2.37
C THR A 85 -22.52 4.61 1.66
N VAL A 86 -21.64 3.66 1.47
CA VAL A 86 -21.90 2.35 0.84
C VAL A 86 -21.54 1.28 1.85
N ALA A 87 -22.50 0.44 2.26
CA ALA A 87 -22.24 -0.65 3.17
C ALA A 87 -21.27 -1.65 2.54
N LEU A 88 -20.26 -2.05 3.28
CA LEU A 88 -19.24 -3.03 2.88
C LEU A 88 -19.36 -4.31 3.72
N PRO A 89 -18.90 -5.47 3.21
CA PRO A 89 -18.81 -6.69 4.01
C PRO A 89 -17.76 -6.57 5.11
N GLU A 90 -16.78 -5.67 4.91
CA GLU A 90 -15.70 -5.40 5.84
C GLU A 90 -15.07 -4.03 5.55
N SER A 91 -14.53 -3.37 6.58
CA SER A 91 -13.77 -2.14 6.42
C SER A 91 -12.42 -2.40 5.74
N PRO A 92 -12.10 -1.70 4.65
CA PRO A 92 -10.82 -1.89 3.97
C PRO A 92 -9.67 -1.21 4.71
N ARG A 93 -8.47 -1.74 4.56
CA ARG A 93 -7.22 -1.08 4.98
C ARG A 93 -6.62 -0.27 3.82
N HIS A 94 -6.76 -0.74 2.60
CA HIS A 94 -6.25 -0.11 1.39
C HIS A 94 -7.37 0.15 0.40
N LEU A 95 -7.24 1.24 -0.34
CA LEU A 95 -8.13 1.62 -1.43
C LEU A 95 -7.31 2.13 -2.61
N GLN A 96 -7.65 1.70 -3.80
CA GLN A 96 -7.12 2.26 -5.04
C GLN A 96 -8.26 2.52 -6.03
N LEU A 97 -7.98 3.33 -7.05
CA LEU A 97 -8.88 3.49 -8.19
C LEU A 97 -8.43 2.59 -9.33
N ALA A 98 -9.35 1.87 -9.95
CA ALA A 98 -9.05 1.14 -11.17
C ALA A 98 -8.61 2.09 -12.30
N ARG A 99 -9.24 3.29 -12.35
CA ARG A 99 -8.94 4.38 -13.30
C ARG A 99 -9.60 5.68 -12.83
N PRO A 100 -9.25 6.83 -13.44
CA PRO A 100 -10.00 8.08 -13.17
C PRO A 100 -11.49 7.90 -13.47
N GLY A 101 -12.34 8.22 -12.50
CA GLY A 101 -13.79 7.98 -12.51
C GLY A 101 -14.21 6.64 -11.90
N GLY A 102 -13.29 5.89 -11.34
CA GLY A 102 -13.56 4.61 -10.67
C GLY A 102 -13.55 3.37 -11.58
N PRO A 103 -13.94 2.20 -11.10
CA PRO A 103 -14.41 1.98 -9.74
C PRO A 103 -13.30 2.15 -8.69
N VAL A 104 -13.72 2.33 -7.45
CA VAL A 104 -12.85 2.15 -6.28
C VAL A 104 -12.70 0.67 -6.05
N LEU A 105 -11.46 0.20 -5.93
CA LEU A 105 -11.09 -1.17 -5.56
C LEU A 105 -11.02 -1.26 -4.04
N VAL A 106 -11.83 -2.13 -3.47
CA VAL A 106 -12.02 -2.30 -2.03
C VAL A 106 -11.78 -3.76 -1.66
N PRO A 107 -10.56 -4.13 -1.27
CA PRO A 107 -10.30 -5.46 -0.74
C PRO A 107 -11.01 -5.65 0.61
N ALA A 108 -11.73 -6.76 0.76
CA ALA A 108 -12.41 -7.16 1.99
C ALA A 108 -11.77 -8.46 2.51
N GLU A 109 -10.84 -8.29 3.44
CA GLU A 109 -9.85 -9.30 3.85
C GLU A 109 -10.48 -10.62 4.29
N ARG A 110 -11.30 -10.58 5.36
CA ARG A 110 -11.93 -11.80 5.91
C ARG A 110 -13.04 -12.38 5.04
N ALA A 111 -13.62 -11.53 4.19
CA ALA A 111 -14.66 -11.94 3.27
C ALA A 111 -14.12 -12.65 2.03
N GLY A 112 -12.82 -12.52 1.72
CA GLY A 112 -12.21 -13.06 0.50
C GLY A 112 -12.77 -12.43 -0.77
N LEU A 113 -13.08 -11.13 -0.73
CA LEU A 113 -13.74 -10.41 -1.81
C LEU A 113 -12.96 -9.18 -2.25
N LEU A 114 -12.91 -8.95 -3.56
CA LEU A 114 -12.70 -7.61 -4.11
C LEU A 114 -14.08 -6.98 -4.35
N VAL A 115 -14.37 -5.86 -3.70
CA VAL A 115 -15.57 -5.08 -3.93
C VAL A 115 -15.22 -3.88 -4.80
N GLU A 116 -15.83 -3.77 -5.96
CA GLU A 116 -15.71 -2.61 -6.84
C GLU A 116 -16.88 -1.66 -6.56
N VAL A 117 -16.57 -0.39 -6.28
CA VAL A 117 -17.60 0.63 -6.02
C VAL A 117 -17.53 1.72 -7.10
N SER A 118 -18.60 1.87 -7.87
CA SER A 118 -18.67 2.86 -8.95
C SER A 118 -18.77 4.29 -8.42
N LEU A 119 -18.11 5.24 -9.08
CA LEU A 119 -18.20 6.66 -8.77
C LEU A 119 -19.01 7.42 -9.83
N PRO A 120 -19.82 8.39 -9.45
CA PRO A 120 -20.18 8.80 -8.08
C PRO A 120 -21.34 7.96 -7.50
N ALA A 121 -21.86 7.00 -8.25
CA ALA A 121 -23.13 6.32 -7.98
C ALA A 121 -23.10 5.42 -6.74
N GLY A 122 -21.93 4.90 -6.33
CA GLY A 122 -21.79 4.00 -5.18
C GLY A 122 -22.38 2.59 -5.40
N ARG A 123 -22.61 2.18 -6.65
CA ARG A 123 -23.06 0.81 -6.93
C ARG A 123 -21.92 -0.17 -6.71
N LYS A 124 -22.24 -1.32 -6.10
CA LYS A 124 -21.27 -2.36 -5.77
C LYS A 124 -21.33 -3.52 -6.75
N ARG A 125 -20.16 -4.09 -7.03
CA ARG A 125 -19.99 -5.44 -7.55
C ARG A 125 -18.94 -6.13 -6.68
N ALA A 126 -19.16 -7.38 -6.29
CA ALA A 126 -18.21 -8.15 -5.51
C ALA A 126 -17.72 -9.34 -6.33
N VAL A 127 -16.42 -9.61 -6.26
CA VAL A 127 -15.76 -10.73 -6.92
C VAL A 127 -15.03 -11.53 -5.85
N ARG A 128 -15.26 -12.85 -5.81
CA ARG A 128 -14.50 -13.73 -4.94
C ARG A 128 -13.06 -13.82 -5.45
N VAL A 129 -12.11 -13.64 -4.55
CA VAL A 129 -10.66 -13.71 -4.80
C VAL A 129 -10.01 -14.67 -3.80
N GLY A 130 -8.70 -14.64 -3.62
CA GLY A 130 -8.00 -15.53 -2.69
C GLY A 130 -8.20 -15.18 -1.21
N ASP A 131 -7.42 -15.83 -0.36
CA ASP A 131 -7.52 -15.69 1.09
C ASP A 131 -6.87 -14.37 1.57
N HIS A 132 -7.65 -13.56 2.26
CA HIS A 132 -7.24 -12.30 2.87
C HIS A 132 -6.74 -11.26 1.84
N PRO A 133 -7.58 -10.83 0.87
CA PRO A 133 -7.22 -9.79 -0.08
C PRO A 133 -6.93 -8.49 0.64
N HIS A 134 -5.71 -7.95 0.48
CA HIS A 134 -5.21 -6.82 1.27
C HIS A 134 -5.11 -5.52 0.48
N ASP A 135 -4.53 -5.58 -0.72
CA ASP A 135 -4.41 -4.45 -1.63
C ASP A 135 -4.72 -4.87 -3.06
N ALA A 136 -5.11 -3.92 -3.91
CA ALA A 136 -5.46 -4.19 -5.29
C ALA A 136 -5.09 -3.02 -6.20
N ALA A 137 -4.51 -3.33 -7.37
CA ALA A 137 -4.20 -2.34 -8.38
C ALA A 137 -4.76 -2.76 -9.75
N ALA A 138 -5.06 -1.78 -10.60
CA ALA A 138 -5.52 -2.04 -11.96
C ALA A 138 -4.42 -1.78 -13.01
N SER A 139 -4.34 -2.65 -14.01
CA SER A 139 -3.50 -2.50 -15.19
C SER A 139 -4.28 -2.85 -16.44
N GLY A 140 -4.61 -1.85 -17.26
CA GLY A 140 -5.53 -2.03 -18.40
C GLY A 140 -6.93 -2.42 -17.93
N SER A 141 -7.42 -3.56 -18.39
CA SER A 141 -8.73 -4.13 -18.03
C SER A 141 -8.68 -5.13 -16.88
N ARG A 142 -7.51 -5.32 -16.27
CA ARG A 142 -7.29 -6.28 -15.19
C ARG A 142 -7.17 -5.58 -13.85
N GLU A 143 -7.76 -6.16 -12.82
CA GLU A 143 -7.45 -5.86 -11.43
C GLU A 143 -6.61 -7.01 -10.86
N LEU A 144 -5.53 -6.64 -10.17
CA LEU A 144 -4.60 -7.57 -9.54
C LEU A 144 -4.70 -7.38 -8.03
N VAL A 145 -5.03 -8.46 -7.31
CA VAL A 145 -5.34 -8.43 -5.89
C VAL A 145 -4.36 -9.30 -5.12
N GLY A 146 -3.59 -8.69 -4.21
CA GLY A 146 -2.70 -9.39 -3.31
C GLY A 146 -3.47 -10.07 -2.18
N ASN A 147 -3.37 -11.39 -2.07
CA ASN A 147 -4.04 -12.20 -1.04
C ASN A 147 -3.04 -12.54 0.05
N GLU A 148 -3.02 -11.77 1.13
CA GLU A 148 -1.94 -11.75 2.12
C GLU A 148 -1.70 -13.11 2.78
N ARG A 149 -2.76 -13.82 3.16
CA ARG A 149 -2.65 -15.14 3.81
C ARG A 149 -2.57 -16.27 2.80
N GLY A 150 -3.15 -16.09 1.63
CA GLY A 150 -3.07 -17.06 0.55
C GLY A 150 -1.72 -17.08 -0.17
N HIS A 151 -0.88 -16.05 0.03
CA HIS A 151 0.40 -15.88 -0.67
C HIS A 151 0.26 -15.94 -2.20
N THR A 152 -0.83 -15.35 -2.69
CA THR A 152 -1.19 -15.38 -4.11
C THR A 152 -1.57 -14.00 -4.62
N LEU A 153 -1.55 -13.85 -5.95
CA LEU A 153 -2.05 -12.70 -6.66
C LEU A 153 -3.25 -13.14 -7.51
N SER A 154 -4.46 -12.72 -7.15
CA SER A 154 -5.64 -12.93 -7.97
C SER A 154 -5.70 -11.95 -9.12
N VAL A 155 -6.00 -12.44 -10.31
CA VAL A 155 -6.25 -11.62 -11.51
C VAL A 155 -7.75 -11.63 -11.77
N VAL A 156 -8.35 -10.43 -11.74
CA VAL A 156 -9.78 -10.23 -12.03
C VAL A 156 -9.92 -9.59 -13.41
N GLU A 157 -10.74 -10.20 -14.25
CA GLU A 157 -11.08 -9.71 -15.58
C GLU A 157 -12.61 -9.71 -15.76
N GLN A 158 -13.15 -8.64 -16.28
CA GLN A 158 -14.61 -8.52 -16.53
C GLN A 158 -15.49 -8.91 -15.33
N GLY A 159 -14.99 -8.63 -14.12
CA GLY A 159 -15.69 -8.91 -12.86
C GLY A 159 -15.73 -10.37 -12.44
N ARG A 160 -14.76 -11.16 -12.89
CA ARG A 160 -14.57 -12.56 -12.47
C ARG A 160 -13.09 -12.81 -12.18
N GLN A 161 -12.80 -13.66 -11.20
CA GLN A 161 -11.45 -14.15 -11.02
C GLN A 161 -11.07 -15.05 -12.22
N ALA A 162 -10.15 -14.55 -13.04
CA ALA A 162 -9.69 -15.24 -14.23
C ALA A 162 -8.51 -16.19 -13.94
N ARG A 163 -7.62 -15.76 -13.02
CA ARG A 163 -6.43 -16.52 -12.63
C ARG A 163 -6.03 -16.27 -11.17
N ILE A 164 -5.24 -17.21 -10.66
CA ILE A 164 -4.46 -17.05 -9.41
C ILE A 164 -3.01 -17.33 -9.78
N LEU A 165 -2.10 -16.47 -9.34
CA LEU A 165 -0.66 -16.59 -9.51
C LEU A 165 -0.03 -16.76 -8.14
N ASP A 166 1.11 -17.45 -8.08
CA ASP A 166 1.97 -17.42 -6.90
C ASP A 166 2.50 -15.98 -6.71
N ALA A 167 2.70 -15.59 -5.47
CA ALA A 167 3.18 -14.27 -5.10
C ALA A 167 4.11 -14.37 -3.89
N PRO A 168 4.90 -13.31 -3.57
CA PRO A 168 5.72 -13.28 -2.37
C PRO A 168 4.93 -13.54 -1.10
N VAL A 169 5.59 -14.03 -0.04
CA VAL A 169 4.88 -14.34 1.21
C VAL A 169 4.32 -13.08 1.87
N GLY A 170 3.01 -13.06 2.01
CA GLY A 170 2.25 -11.91 2.53
C GLY A 170 2.17 -10.75 1.54
N PRO A 171 1.47 -10.90 0.38
CA PRO A 171 1.27 -9.80 -0.56
C PRO A 171 0.44 -8.68 0.09
N GLY A 172 1.11 -7.65 0.62
CA GLY A 172 0.50 -6.56 1.38
C GLY A 172 0.44 -5.23 0.63
N GLY A 173 1.24 -5.03 -0.41
CA GLY A 173 1.20 -3.83 -1.25
C GLY A 173 1.21 -4.20 -2.73
N VAL A 174 0.34 -3.60 -3.53
CA VAL A 174 0.25 -3.84 -4.98
C VAL A 174 0.23 -2.51 -5.71
N ALA A 175 1.10 -2.33 -6.70
CA ALA A 175 1.10 -1.13 -7.53
C ALA A 175 1.31 -1.46 -9.01
N ALA A 176 0.52 -0.83 -9.88
CA ALA A 176 0.67 -0.96 -11.32
C ALA A 176 1.36 0.28 -11.91
N THR A 177 2.30 0.06 -12.84
CA THR A 177 2.92 1.13 -13.63
C THR A 177 2.12 1.40 -14.90
N ARG A 178 2.28 2.58 -15.47
CA ARG A 178 1.70 2.90 -16.80
C ARG A 178 2.25 2.01 -17.92
N GLY A 179 3.43 1.42 -17.73
CA GLY A 179 4.07 0.50 -18.70
C GLY A 179 3.61 -0.96 -18.58
N GLY A 180 2.56 -1.25 -17.81
CA GLY A 180 2.02 -2.61 -17.68
C GLY A 180 2.82 -3.54 -16.77
N LEU A 181 3.67 -2.99 -15.90
CA LEU A 181 4.32 -3.76 -14.83
C LEU A 181 3.48 -3.66 -13.55
N VAL A 182 3.43 -4.74 -12.81
CA VAL A 182 2.78 -4.81 -11.49
C VAL A 182 3.82 -5.25 -10.47
N ALA A 183 3.98 -4.44 -9.43
CA ALA A 183 4.83 -4.74 -8.29
C ALA A 183 3.97 -5.26 -7.14
N VAL A 184 4.42 -6.34 -6.53
CA VAL A 184 3.81 -6.95 -5.35
C VAL A 184 4.83 -7.00 -4.24
N VAL A 185 4.50 -6.39 -3.10
CA VAL A 185 5.36 -6.39 -1.91
C VAL A 185 4.94 -7.52 -0.99
N GLY A 186 5.85 -8.46 -0.76
CA GLY A 186 5.73 -9.48 0.25
C GLY A 186 6.16 -8.94 1.61
N VAL A 187 5.19 -8.56 2.44
CA VAL A 187 5.48 -7.90 3.73
C VAL A 187 6.14 -8.84 4.74
N ARG A 188 5.95 -10.16 4.59
CA ARG A 188 6.56 -11.18 5.45
C ARG A 188 7.86 -11.74 4.90
N SER A 189 8.00 -11.88 3.56
CA SER A 189 9.26 -12.23 2.90
C SER A 189 10.22 -11.04 2.78
N ARG A 190 9.73 -9.81 2.94
CA ARG A 190 10.47 -8.56 2.76
C ARG A 190 11.02 -8.41 1.34
N THR A 191 10.24 -8.82 0.38
CA THR A 191 10.61 -8.82 -1.03
C THR A 191 9.65 -7.96 -1.86
N LEU A 192 10.06 -7.61 -3.05
CA LEU A 192 9.24 -7.07 -4.11
C LEU A 192 9.40 -7.95 -5.33
N GLU A 193 8.30 -8.52 -5.78
CA GLU A 193 8.24 -9.26 -7.04
C GLU A 193 7.56 -8.41 -8.11
N LEU A 194 8.08 -8.50 -9.32
CA LEU A 194 7.59 -7.76 -10.47
C LEU A 194 6.94 -8.71 -11.46
N PHE A 195 5.74 -8.36 -11.91
CA PHE A 195 4.98 -9.10 -12.92
C PHE A 195 4.75 -8.25 -14.17
N ASP A 196 4.69 -8.89 -15.31
CA ASP A 196 4.13 -8.30 -16.53
C ASP A 196 2.60 -8.50 -16.53
N ALA A 197 1.85 -7.41 -16.52
CA ALA A 197 0.39 -7.46 -16.40
C ALA A 197 -0.31 -8.09 -17.63
N ARG A 198 0.35 -8.11 -18.81
CA ARG A 198 -0.20 -8.67 -20.03
C ARG A 198 0.00 -10.17 -20.10
N SER A 199 1.23 -10.64 -19.93
CA SER A 199 1.57 -12.05 -19.96
C SER A 199 1.33 -12.79 -18.65
N LEU A 200 1.17 -12.06 -17.55
CA LEU A 200 1.05 -12.55 -16.17
C LEU A 200 2.28 -13.33 -15.69
N ARG A 201 3.43 -13.11 -16.31
CA ARG A 201 4.69 -13.75 -15.95
C ARG A 201 5.40 -12.94 -14.86
N ALA A 202 5.96 -13.64 -13.89
CA ALA A 202 6.94 -13.09 -12.98
C ALA A 202 8.21 -12.71 -13.76
N LEU A 203 8.74 -11.53 -13.48
CA LEU A 203 9.92 -10.96 -14.13
C LEU A 203 11.15 -10.97 -13.22
N GLY A 204 10.95 -11.19 -11.93
CA GLY A 204 11.99 -11.28 -10.93
C GLY A 204 11.54 -10.76 -9.57
N GLU A 205 12.32 -11.13 -8.55
CA GLU A 205 12.07 -10.77 -7.16
C GLU A 205 13.37 -10.25 -6.54
N ILE A 206 13.25 -9.27 -5.66
CA ILE A 206 14.39 -8.72 -4.89
C ILE A 206 13.98 -8.47 -3.45
N HIS A 207 14.97 -8.49 -2.55
CA HIS A 207 14.78 -8.06 -1.17
C HIS A 207 14.65 -6.52 -1.08
N VAL A 208 13.67 -6.04 -0.29
CA VAL A 208 13.34 -4.61 -0.16
C VAL A 208 13.14 -4.20 1.30
N GLY A 209 14.22 -3.95 2.00
CA GLY A 209 14.20 -3.35 3.34
C GLY A 209 13.95 -4.33 4.49
N LEU A 210 13.67 -3.78 5.66
CA LEU A 210 13.52 -4.52 6.93
C LEU A 210 12.06 -4.80 7.30
N GLY A 211 11.13 -4.00 6.79
CA GLY A 211 9.70 -4.14 7.00
C GLY A 211 8.92 -3.34 5.97
N PRO A 212 8.98 -3.75 4.68
CA PRO A 212 8.24 -3.07 3.63
C PRO A 212 6.73 -3.20 3.85
N THR A 213 5.97 -2.17 3.51
CA THR A 213 4.52 -2.14 3.68
C THR A 213 3.80 -1.73 2.40
N HIS A 214 4.00 -0.50 1.95
CA HIS A 214 3.28 0.07 0.83
C HIS A 214 4.20 0.32 -0.36
N VAL A 215 3.61 0.30 -1.56
CA VAL A 215 4.31 0.63 -2.79
C VAL A 215 3.47 1.54 -3.66
N VAL A 216 4.11 2.52 -4.29
CA VAL A 216 3.50 3.35 -5.33
C VAL A 216 4.39 3.41 -6.56
N ALA A 217 3.77 3.63 -7.73
CA ALA A 217 4.48 3.73 -9.00
C ALA A 217 4.60 5.18 -9.47
N ARG A 218 5.78 5.54 -10.04
CA ARG A 218 6.03 6.79 -10.75
C ARG A 218 6.70 6.49 -12.09
N GLY A 219 5.92 6.50 -13.15
CA GLY A 219 6.41 6.02 -14.45
C GLY A 219 6.83 4.56 -14.37
N ALA A 220 8.09 4.26 -14.70
CA ALA A 220 8.69 2.91 -14.61
C ALA A 220 9.41 2.65 -13.27
N ARG A 221 9.33 3.56 -12.31
CA ARG A 221 9.98 3.43 -10.99
C ARG A 221 8.94 3.11 -9.93
N LEU A 222 9.37 2.37 -8.93
CA LEU A 222 8.56 1.96 -7.79
C LEU A 222 9.15 2.58 -6.53
N PHE A 223 8.29 2.95 -5.60
CA PHE A 223 8.70 3.52 -4.32
C PHE A 223 8.04 2.73 -3.20
N VAL A 224 8.87 2.08 -2.39
CA VAL A 224 8.44 1.19 -1.30
C VAL A 224 8.70 1.88 0.02
N VAL A 225 7.70 1.89 0.87
CA VAL A 225 7.83 2.33 2.27
C VAL A 225 8.39 1.16 3.08
N ASP A 226 9.56 1.37 3.68
CA ASP A 226 10.19 0.44 4.61
C ASP A 226 9.95 0.93 6.05
N THR A 227 8.84 0.49 6.64
CA THR A 227 8.36 0.97 7.95
C THR A 227 9.35 0.69 9.08
N ARG A 228 9.90 -0.53 9.16
CA ARG A 228 10.91 -0.87 10.18
C ARG A 228 12.31 -0.36 9.84
N GLY A 229 12.55 -0.10 8.58
CA GLY A 229 13.84 0.42 8.12
C GLY A 229 13.89 1.94 8.13
N ASP A 230 12.84 2.65 8.53
CA ASP A 230 12.79 4.10 8.51
C ASP A 230 13.25 4.69 7.16
N ALA A 231 12.64 4.23 6.07
CA ALA A 231 13.08 4.63 4.74
C ALA A 231 11.96 4.65 3.69
N LEU A 232 12.20 5.47 2.66
CA LEU A 232 11.57 5.35 1.35
C LEU A 232 12.61 4.76 0.37
N LEU A 233 12.29 3.61 -0.23
CA LEU A 233 13.15 2.91 -1.16
C LEU A 233 12.69 3.18 -2.59
N GLU A 234 13.59 3.65 -3.44
CA GLU A 234 13.37 3.73 -4.88
C GLU A 234 13.87 2.46 -5.54
N VAL A 235 12.99 1.77 -6.26
CA VAL A 235 13.29 0.53 -6.98
C VAL A 235 13.16 0.79 -8.49
N LEU A 236 14.19 0.41 -9.23
CA LEU A 236 14.14 0.34 -10.69
C LEU A 236 13.56 -0.99 -11.11
N ALA A 237 12.69 -0.97 -12.12
CA ALA A 237 12.13 -2.20 -12.69
C ALA A 237 13.09 -2.88 -13.69
N ARG A 238 14.00 -2.11 -14.30
CA ARG A 238 14.98 -2.61 -15.29
C ARG A 238 16.30 -1.85 -15.18
N PRO A 239 17.38 -2.51 -14.72
CA PRO A 239 17.40 -3.82 -14.04
C PRO A 239 16.66 -3.74 -12.71
N LEU A 240 16.00 -4.84 -12.30
CA LEU A 240 15.27 -4.89 -11.05
C LEU A 240 16.25 -4.83 -9.86
N ARG A 241 16.25 -3.71 -9.15
CA ARG A 241 17.10 -3.48 -7.98
C ARG A 241 16.67 -2.29 -7.16
N VAL A 242 17.03 -2.27 -5.90
CA VAL A 242 16.96 -1.05 -5.07
C VAL A 242 18.01 -0.07 -5.60
N HIS A 243 17.57 1.11 -6.02
CA HIS A 243 18.41 2.16 -6.57
C HIS A 243 18.83 3.17 -5.52
N ARG A 244 17.91 3.52 -4.64
CA ARG A 244 18.12 4.55 -3.61
C ARG A 244 17.35 4.19 -2.34
N ARG A 245 17.95 4.55 -1.23
CA ARG A 245 17.33 4.56 0.09
C ARG A 245 17.35 5.99 0.63
N THR A 246 16.18 6.57 0.87
CA THR A 246 16.05 7.88 1.52
C THR A 246 15.63 7.64 2.95
N HIS A 247 16.47 8.04 3.90
CA HIS A 247 16.16 7.91 5.32
C HIS A 247 14.94 8.76 5.69
N LEU A 248 14.01 8.18 6.43
CA LEU A 248 12.74 8.79 6.82
C LEU A 248 12.29 8.26 8.19
N ALA A 249 12.92 8.77 9.25
CA ALA A 249 12.65 8.34 10.62
C ALA A 249 11.20 8.57 11.04
N GLY A 250 10.67 7.69 11.88
CA GLY A 250 9.35 7.83 12.48
C GLY A 250 8.33 6.80 12.03
N ALA A 251 8.79 5.60 11.68
CA ALA A 251 7.96 4.50 11.18
C ALA A 251 7.04 4.96 10.03
N PRO A 252 7.62 5.26 8.85
CA PRO A 252 6.85 5.65 7.67
C PRO A 252 5.86 4.56 7.32
N TYR A 253 4.61 4.94 6.94
CA TYR A 253 3.57 3.95 6.67
C TYR A 253 2.77 4.27 5.41
N GLY A 254 1.71 5.08 5.48
CA GLY A 254 0.93 5.46 4.29
C GLY A 254 1.74 6.33 3.33
N ILE A 255 1.56 6.12 2.04
CA ILE A 255 2.25 6.89 0.99
C ILE A 255 1.28 7.28 -0.12
N ALA A 256 1.44 8.50 -0.64
CA ALA A 256 0.81 8.97 -1.86
C ALA A 256 1.82 9.70 -2.75
N TYR A 257 1.67 9.57 -4.07
CA TYR A 257 2.47 10.30 -5.04
C TYR A 257 1.64 11.39 -5.73
N ASP A 258 2.08 12.63 -5.56
CA ASP A 258 1.57 13.79 -6.28
C ASP A 258 2.33 13.93 -7.61
N ALA A 259 1.65 13.56 -8.69
CA ALA A 259 2.26 13.51 -10.01
C ALA A 259 2.53 14.89 -10.62
N GLU A 260 1.67 15.88 -10.35
CA GLU A 260 1.78 17.24 -10.88
C GLU A 260 2.93 18.01 -10.21
N HIS A 261 3.04 17.89 -8.88
CA HIS A 261 4.08 18.56 -8.10
C HIS A 261 5.34 17.71 -7.91
N ARG A 262 5.33 16.44 -8.37
CA ARG A 262 6.43 15.47 -8.30
C ARG A 262 6.94 15.25 -6.87
N ARG A 263 6.00 15.07 -5.93
CA ARG A 263 6.26 14.91 -4.49
C ARG A 263 5.62 13.63 -3.95
N PHE A 264 6.24 13.07 -2.93
CA PHE A 264 5.66 12.00 -2.11
C PHE A 264 5.16 12.58 -0.80
N TRP A 265 4.01 12.11 -0.38
CA TRP A 265 3.46 12.37 0.93
C TRP A 265 3.46 11.06 1.72
N VAL A 266 4.13 11.05 2.88
CA VAL A 266 4.31 9.84 3.68
C VAL A 266 3.93 10.13 5.13
N THR A 267 3.11 9.26 5.71
CA THR A 267 2.78 9.37 7.14
C THR A 267 3.88 8.76 7.99
N LEU A 268 4.27 9.45 9.07
CA LEU A 268 5.26 9.02 10.05
C LEU A 268 4.51 8.72 11.36
N THR A 269 4.05 7.48 11.50
CA THR A 269 3.08 7.11 12.54
C THR A 269 3.65 7.20 13.95
N ALA A 270 4.93 6.86 14.15
CA ALA A 270 5.59 6.99 15.46
C ALA A 270 5.77 8.43 15.94
N LEU A 271 5.71 9.41 15.04
CA LEU A 271 5.99 10.81 15.34
C LEU A 271 4.75 11.71 15.23
N ASN A 272 3.59 11.21 14.81
CA ASN A 272 2.48 12.04 14.36
C ASN A 272 2.95 13.15 13.42
N ARG A 273 3.56 12.78 12.29
CA ARG A 273 3.98 13.71 11.25
C ARG A 273 3.55 13.20 9.88
N VAL A 274 3.29 14.11 8.97
CA VAL A 274 3.19 13.83 7.53
C VAL A 274 4.37 14.50 6.85
N ALA A 275 5.18 13.70 6.19
CA ALA A 275 6.36 14.16 5.47
C ALA A 275 6.01 14.44 4.00
N VAL A 276 6.55 15.52 3.46
CA VAL A 276 6.61 15.77 2.02
C VAL A 276 8.05 15.68 1.55
N LEU A 277 8.29 14.90 0.50
CA LEU A 277 9.63 14.64 -0.02
C LEU A 277 9.64 14.66 -1.55
N THR A 278 10.82 14.89 -2.09
CA THR A 278 11.16 14.44 -3.45
C THR A 278 11.68 13.00 -3.40
N ASP A 279 12.05 12.44 -4.53
CA ASP A 279 12.76 11.16 -4.60
C ASP A 279 14.16 11.18 -3.95
N ARG A 280 14.66 12.35 -3.57
CA ARG A 280 16.04 12.56 -3.09
C ARG A 280 16.14 13.02 -1.64
N ARG A 281 15.16 13.78 -1.16
CA ARG A 281 15.25 14.39 0.17
C ARG A 281 13.88 14.71 0.78
N LEU A 282 13.83 14.69 2.08
CA LEU A 282 12.76 15.28 2.86
C LEU A 282 12.77 16.81 2.66
N LEU A 283 11.61 17.37 2.32
CA LEU A 283 11.42 18.81 2.18
C LEU A 283 10.92 19.42 3.48
N ARG A 284 9.87 18.82 4.05
CA ARG A 284 9.20 19.35 5.24
C ARG A 284 8.33 18.25 5.89
N THR A 285 7.98 18.48 7.17
CA THR A 285 6.95 17.72 7.88
C THR A 285 5.85 18.64 8.37
N PHE A 286 4.64 18.07 8.53
CA PHE A 286 3.46 18.77 9.02
C PHE A 286 2.86 17.99 10.19
N PRO A 287 2.27 18.68 11.21
CA PRO A 287 1.52 18.01 12.26
C PRO A 287 0.19 17.47 11.70
N PRO A 288 -0.01 16.15 11.68
CA PRO A 288 -1.25 15.52 11.26
C PRO A 288 -2.22 15.37 12.42
N VAL A 289 -3.38 14.80 12.11
CA VAL A 289 -4.26 14.16 13.10
C VAL A 289 -3.57 12.96 13.74
N ARG A 290 -4.04 12.53 14.91
CA ARG A 290 -3.44 11.41 15.65
C ARG A 290 -3.61 10.08 14.91
N GLN A 291 -2.59 9.22 14.94
CA GLN A 291 -2.54 7.92 14.27
C GLN A 291 -2.81 8.05 12.76
N PRO A 292 -1.93 8.73 12.03
CA PRO A 292 -2.11 8.99 10.59
C PRO A 292 -1.70 7.77 9.77
N ASN A 293 -2.63 6.82 9.56
CA ASN A 293 -2.31 5.60 8.82
C ASN A 293 -2.39 5.77 7.30
N SER A 294 -3.29 6.61 6.81
CA SER A 294 -3.53 6.73 5.37
C SER A 294 -3.41 8.16 4.90
N VAL A 295 -2.86 8.34 3.70
CA VAL A 295 -2.70 9.62 3.02
C VAL A 295 -3.02 9.47 1.54
N THR A 296 -3.67 10.48 0.97
CA THR A 296 -3.83 10.62 -0.49
C THR A 296 -3.77 12.09 -0.88
N VAL A 297 -3.67 12.38 -2.17
CA VAL A 297 -3.52 13.73 -2.70
C VAL A 297 -4.43 13.95 -3.89
N ASP A 298 -4.99 15.16 -4.00
CA ASP A 298 -5.54 15.68 -5.24
C ASP A 298 -4.40 16.30 -6.05
N PRO A 299 -3.94 15.66 -7.11
CA PRO A 299 -2.79 16.17 -7.87
C PRO A 299 -3.07 17.49 -8.57
N ALA A 300 -4.34 17.79 -8.91
CA ALA A 300 -4.68 19.04 -9.60
C ALA A 300 -4.52 20.28 -8.71
N THR A 301 -4.81 20.14 -7.42
CA THR A 301 -4.72 21.24 -6.46
C THR A 301 -3.51 21.13 -5.53
N GLY A 302 -2.93 19.93 -5.40
CA GLY A 302 -1.92 19.60 -4.40
C GLY A 302 -2.51 19.43 -2.99
N ARG A 303 -3.85 19.38 -2.85
CA ARG A 303 -4.51 19.18 -1.58
C ARG A 303 -4.27 17.77 -1.06
N VAL A 304 -3.93 17.66 0.22
CA VAL A 304 -3.60 16.39 0.85
C VAL A 304 -4.66 16.01 1.87
N PHE A 305 -4.99 14.74 1.90
CA PHE A 305 -5.97 14.15 2.81
C PHE A 305 -5.30 13.11 3.69
N VAL A 306 -5.51 13.22 4.99
CA VAL A 306 -4.95 12.29 5.99
C VAL A 306 -6.04 11.86 6.96
N THR A 307 -6.12 10.56 7.24
CA THR A 307 -7.11 10.07 8.23
C THR A 307 -6.50 9.82 9.58
N SER A 308 -7.26 10.14 10.64
CA SER A 308 -6.99 9.69 12.00
C SER A 308 -7.79 8.43 12.30
N ARG A 309 -7.13 7.29 12.27
CA ARG A 309 -7.75 6.03 12.68
C ARG A 309 -8.19 6.06 14.15
N LYS A 310 -7.52 6.86 15.00
CA LYS A 310 -7.80 6.98 16.43
C LYS A 310 -9.00 7.87 16.72
N ASP A 311 -9.06 9.05 16.09
CA ASP A 311 -10.03 10.09 16.46
C ASP A 311 -11.25 10.17 15.53
N GLY A 312 -11.25 9.37 14.46
CA GLY A 312 -12.36 9.34 13.52
C GLY A 312 -12.48 10.61 12.65
N THR A 313 -11.35 11.21 12.31
CA THR A 313 -11.28 12.48 11.60
C THR A 313 -10.54 12.38 10.26
N LEU A 314 -10.86 13.29 9.37
CA LEU A 314 -10.18 13.58 8.12
C LEU A 314 -9.51 14.94 8.23
N GLN A 315 -8.21 15.01 8.04
CA GLN A 315 -7.46 16.24 7.88
C GLN A 315 -7.35 16.59 6.40
N ILE A 316 -7.52 17.86 6.08
CA ILE A 316 -7.40 18.43 4.75
C ILE A 316 -6.34 19.53 4.82
N LEU A 317 -5.24 19.32 4.10
CA LEU A 317 -4.13 20.26 3.98
C LEU A 317 -4.23 20.94 2.62
N ASP A 318 -4.44 22.25 2.60
CA ASP A 318 -4.41 23.03 1.37
C ASP A 318 -2.97 23.43 1.00
N PRO A 319 -2.58 23.38 -0.27
CA PRO A 319 -1.20 23.53 -0.70
C PRO A 319 -0.67 24.98 -0.63
N SER A 320 -1.54 25.99 -0.56
CA SER A 320 -1.14 27.39 -0.71
C SER A 320 -0.12 27.90 0.31
N PRO A 321 -0.07 27.42 1.58
CA PRO A 321 1.00 27.79 2.52
C PRO A 321 2.31 27.03 2.28
N TYR A 322 2.38 26.11 1.32
CA TYR A 322 3.43 25.08 1.22
C TYR A 322 4.15 25.11 -0.13
N ARG A 323 3.89 26.15 -0.93
CA ARG A 323 4.63 26.43 -2.16
C ARG A 323 5.93 27.15 -1.78
N GLY A 324 6.98 26.35 -1.60
CA GLY A 324 8.33 26.82 -1.37
C GLY A 324 9.31 25.85 -2.05
#